data_a791100b97b1057c5cf5b09e57e75356
#
_entry.id   a791100b97b1057c5cf5b09e57e75356
#
_cell.length_a   1.000
_cell.length_b   1.000
_cell.length_c   1.000
_cell.angle_alpha   90.00
_cell.angle_beta   90.00
_cell.angle_gamma   90.00
#
_symmetry.space_group_name_H-M   'P 1'
#
loop_
_entity.id
_entity.type
_entity.pdbx_description
1 polymer ?
#
loop_
_entity_poly.entity_id
_entity_poly.type
_entity_poly.pdbx_seq_one_letter_code
_entity_poly.pdbx_strand_id
1 'polypeptide(L)' 'MKYSKIFANELPAAVKVFVMNRFPKQSIAFAEKSVSSSGTGFLISLNDGTDLEFSPSGSCFCAYNPHKDFFPILI' A
#
# COMPACT_ATOMS: atom_id res chain seq x y z
N MET A 1 -14.89 -5.58 -7.46
CA MET A 1 -13.47 -5.31 -7.23
C MET A 1 -12.74 -6.61 -6.99
N LYS A 2 -11.59 -6.78 -7.60
CA LYS A 2 -10.88 -8.04 -7.55
C LYS A 2 -9.42 -7.81 -7.13
N TYR A 3 -8.95 -8.56 -6.13
CA TYR A 3 -7.58 -8.46 -5.66
C TYR A 3 -6.75 -9.60 -6.21
N SER A 4 -5.53 -9.29 -6.64
CA SER A 4 -4.57 -10.27 -7.14
C SER A 4 -3.24 -10.02 -6.47
N LYS A 5 -2.63 -11.08 -5.95
CA LYS A 5 -1.32 -10.95 -5.32
C LYS A 5 -0.25 -10.65 -6.37
N ILE A 6 0.62 -9.71 -6.07
CA ILE A 6 1.74 -9.34 -6.96
C ILE A 6 3.03 -9.29 -6.16
N PHE A 7 4.15 -9.27 -6.87
CA PHE A 7 5.45 -9.08 -6.24
C PHE A 7 5.72 -7.60 -6.03
N ALA A 8 6.55 -7.29 -5.03
CA ALA A 8 6.85 -5.90 -4.72
C ALA A 8 7.48 -5.15 -5.89
N ASN A 9 8.26 -5.84 -6.74
CA ASN A 9 8.88 -5.20 -7.88
C ASN A 9 7.90 -4.85 -9.01
N GLU A 10 6.66 -5.30 -8.91
CA GLU A 10 5.62 -4.94 -9.86
C GLU A 10 4.87 -3.67 -9.47
N LEU A 11 5.19 -3.10 -8.31
CA LEU A 11 4.54 -1.88 -7.86
C LEU A 11 5.04 -0.67 -8.64
N PRO A 12 4.17 0.32 -8.87
CA PRO A 12 4.62 1.58 -9.49
C PRO A 12 5.70 2.26 -8.66
N ALA A 13 6.56 3.01 -9.31
CA ALA A 13 7.64 3.72 -8.64
C ALA A 13 7.12 4.65 -7.55
N ALA A 14 6.00 5.33 -7.79
CA ALA A 14 5.42 6.24 -6.81
C ALA A 14 5.06 5.53 -5.51
N VAL A 15 4.53 4.30 -5.61
CA VAL A 15 4.18 3.50 -4.44
C VAL A 15 5.44 3.10 -3.67
N LYS A 16 6.47 2.64 -4.38
CA LYS A 16 7.73 2.25 -3.76
C LYS A 16 8.40 3.42 -3.05
N VAL A 17 8.42 4.59 -3.68
CA VAL A 17 9.02 5.78 -3.10
C VAL A 17 8.26 6.20 -1.85
N PHE A 18 6.94 6.15 -1.88
CA PHE A 18 6.13 6.48 -0.72
C PHE A 18 6.49 5.60 0.48
N VAL A 19 6.58 4.29 0.25
CA VAL A 19 6.90 3.34 1.33
C VAL A 19 8.30 3.61 1.88
N MET A 20 9.27 3.83 1.00
CA MET A 20 10.64 4.11 1.44
C MET A 20 10.74 5.38 2.28
N ASN A 21 9.99 6.42 1.91
CA ASN A 21 10.08 7.71 2.59
C ASN A 21 9.30 7.72 3.91
N ARG A 22 8.17 7.02 3.96
CA ARG A 22 7.32 7.05 5.15
C ARG A 22 7.63 5.92 6.12
N PHE A 23 8.11 4.80 5.63
CA PHE A 23 8.38 3.61 6.44
C PHE A 23 9.75 3.04 6.12
N PRO A 24 10.83 3.82 6.32
CA PRO A 24 12.17 3.42 5.89
C PRO A 24 12.72 2.20 6.62
N LYS A 25 12.16 1.87 7.79
CA LYS A 25 12.61 0.73 8.58
C LYS A 25 11.75 -0.51 8.36
N GLN A 26 10.73 -0.42 7.52
CA GLN A 26 9.83 -1.52 7.25
C GLN A 26 10.07 -2.07 5.85
N SER A 27 9.69 -3.31 5.66
CA SER A 27 9.74 -3.93 4.35
C SER A 27 8.33 -4.38 3.97
N ILE A 28 8.11 -4.56 2.67
CA ILE A 28 6.83 -5.01 2.15
C ILE A 28 6.74 -6.51 2.35
N ALA A 29 5.77 -6.95 3.18
CA ALA A 29 5.54 -8.37 3.41
C ALA A 29 4.81 -8.99 2.23
N PHE A 30 3.78 -8.31 1.72
CA PHE A 30 3.12 -8.72 0.49
C PHE A 30 2.37 -7.54 -0.10
N ALA A 31 2.01 -7.68 -1.37
CA ALA A 31 1.30 -6.65 -2.11
C ALA A 31 0.21 -7.29 -2.96
N GLU A 32 -0.87 -6.55 -3.16
CA GLU A 32 -1.97 -6.95 -4.02
C GLU A 32 -2.39 -5.77 -4.87
N LYS A 33 -2.90 -6.06 -6.07
CA LYS A 33 -3.52 -5.03 -6.89
C LYS A 33 -5.01 -5.27 -6.95
N SER A 34 -5.79 -4.21 -6.98
CA SER A 34 -7.22 -4.29 -7.17
C SER A 34 -7.57 -3.63 -8.50
N VAL A 35 -8.34 -4.33 -9.30
CA VAL A 35 -8.75 -3.84 -10.61
C VAL A 35 -10.24 -3.51 -10.55
N SER A 36 -10.58 -2.30 -10.98
CA SER A 36 -11.95 -1.83 -11.02
C SER A 36 -12.16 -0.98 -12.26
N SER A 37 -13.40 -0.52 -12.47
CA SER A 37 -13.69 0.34 -13.60
C SER A 37 -12.96 1.68 -13.56
N SER A 38 -12.52 2.11 -12.37
CA SER A 38 -11.79 3.36 -12.21
C SER A 38 -10.28 3.20 -12.35
N GLY A 39 -9.79 1.97 -12.50
CA GLY A 39 -8.37 1.71 -12.67
C GLY A 39 -7.85 0.66 -11.73
N THR A 40 -6.52 0.61 -11.56
CA THR A 40 -5.85 -0.38 -10.74
C THR A 40 -5.28 0.29 -9.49
N GLY A 41 -5.82 -0.06 -8.33
CA GLY A 41 -5.28 0.37 -7.05
C GLY A 41 -4.35 -0.69 -6.47
N PHE A 42 -3.75 -0.40 -5.32
CA PHE A 42 -2.80 -1.30 -4.68
C PHE A 42 -3.04 -1.37 -3.18
N LEU A 43 -2.87 -2.56 -2.64
CA LEU A 43 -2.90 -2.80 -1.20
C LEU A 43 -1.56 -3.40 -0.80
N ILE A 44 -0.93 -2.80 0.19
CA ILE A 44 0.40 -3.22 0.62
C ILE A 44 0.36 -3.52 2.11
N SER A 45 0.92 -4.66 2.50
CA SER A 45 1.11 -4.99 3.91
C SER A 45 2.59 -4.98 4.23
N LEU A 46 2.94 -4.23 5.27
CA LEU A 46 4.32 -4.14 5.75
C LEU A 46 4.57 -5.23 6.79
N ASN A 47 5.84 -5.47 7.05
CA ASN A 47 6.22 -6.56 7.97
C ASN A 47 5.85 -6.30 9.42
N ASP A 48 5.47 -5.07 9.78
CA ASP A 48 5.00 -4.75 11.14
C ASP A 48 3.48 -4.81 11.27
N GLY A 49 2.77 -5.22 10.22
CA GLY A 49 1.32 -5.31 10.22
C GLY A 49 0.59 -4.09 9.71
N THR A 50 1.32 -3.06 9.27
CA THR A 50 0.71 -1.87 8.70
C THR A 50 0.19 -2.18 7.29
N ASP A 51 -1.06 -1.80 7.02
CA ASP A 51 -1.68 -1.93 5.71
C ASP A 51 -1.83 -0.56 5.07
N LEU A 52 -1.44 -0.46 3.81
CA LEU A 52 -1.51 0.79 3.05
C LEU A 52 -2.35 0.56 1.80
N GLU A 53 -3.25 1.49 1.50
CA GLU A 53 -4.06 1.44 0.29
C GLU A 53 -3.71 2.61 -0.61
N PHE A 54 -3.52 2.31 -1.88
CA PHE A 54 -3.13 3.29 -2.90
C PHE A 54 -4.17 3.36 -4.00
N SER A 55 -4.46 4.58 -4.43
CA SER A 55 -5.37 4.80 -5.56
C SER A 55 -4.67 4.48 -6.88
N PRO A 56 -5.41 4.39 -7.99
CA PRO A 56 -4.80 4.17 -9.31
C PRO A 56 -3.79 5.23 -9.70
N SER A 57 -3.87 6.45 -9.14
CA SER A 57 -2.91 7.50 -9.41
C SER A 57 -1.62 7.34 -8.62
N GLY A 58 -1.54 6.37 -7.71
CA GLY A 58 -0.35 6.15 -6.90
C GLY A 58 -0.33 6.91 -5.58
N SER A 59 -1.45 7.52 -5.20
CA SER A 59 -1.55 8.25 -3.94
C SER A 59 -2.02 7.33 -2.83
N CYS A 60 -1.35 7.38 -1.68
CA CYS A 60 -1.77 6.63 -0.51
C CYS A 60 -2.95 7.36 0.13
N PHE A 61 -4.08 6.69 0.27
CA PHE A 61 -5.27 7.29 0.84
C PHE A 61 -5.70 6.66 2.16
N CYS A 62 -5.04 5.58 2.58
CA CYS A 62 -5.39 4.93 3.84
C CYS A 62 -4.18 4.18 4.39
N ALA A 63 -3.95 4.29 5.69
CA ALA A 63 -2.93 3.52 6.39
C ALA A 63 -3.51 3.06 7.71
N TYR A 64 -3.33 1.78 8.04
CA TYR A 64 -3.90 1.20 9.24
C TYR A 64 -2.98 0.14 9.81
N ASN A 65 -2.78 0.16 11.12
CA ASN A 65 -2.02 -0.87 11.81
C ASN A 65 -2.81 -1.31 13.04
N PRO A 66 -3.37 -2.54 13.03
CA PRO A 66 -4.18 -3.02 14.15
C PRO A 66 -3.40 -3.28 15.42
N HIS A 67 -2.08 -3.33 15.36
CA HIS A 67 -1.22 -3.58 16.53
C HIS A 67 -0.76 -2.30 17.21
N LYS A 68 -1.16 -1.14 16.68
CA LYS A 68 -0.82 0.17 17.21
C LYS A 68 -2.08 1.01 17.29
N ASP A 69 -1.97 2.16 17.93
CA ASP A 69 -3.07 3.10 17.93
C ASP A 69 -3.40 3.48 16.49
N PHE A 70 -4.70 3.57 16.23
CA PHE A 70 -5.16 3.94 14.90
C PHE A 70 -4.72 5.37 14.59
N PHE A 71 -4.08 5.54 13.44
CA PHE A 71 -3.69 6.86 12.98
C PHE A 71 -3.90 6.93 11.48
N PRO A 72 -5.00 7.51 11.02
CA PRO A 72 -5.20 7.67 9.60
C PRO A 72 -4.19 8.65 9.04
N ILE A 73 -3.58 8.29 7.94
CA ILE A 73 -2.70 9.20 7.22
C ILE A 73 -3.48 9.73 6.03
N LEU A 74 -3.74 11.03 6.05
CA LEU A 74 -4.42 11.69 4.96
C LEU A 74 -3.37 12.34 4.07
N ILE A 75 -3.37 11.91 2.84
CA ILE A 75 -2.39 12.37 1.87
C ILE A 75 -3.06 13.28 0.86
#